data_bab809e46b0f1ace71d633dbd2b9f397
#
_entry.id   bab809e46b0f1ace71d633dbd2b9f397
#
_cell.length_a   1.000
_cell.length_b   1.000
_cell.length_c   1.000
_cell.angle_alpha   90.00
_cell.angle_beta   90.00
_cell.angle_gamma   90.00
#
_symmetry.space_group_name_H-M   'P 1'
#
loop_
_entity.id
_entity.type
_entity.pdbx_description
1 polymer ?
#
loop_
_entity_poly.entity_id
_entity_poly.type
_entity_poly.pdbx_seq_one_letter_code
_entity_poly.pdbx_strand_id
1 'polypeptide(L)'
;MKYDVVVLGAGAAGLMAAITAASRKKSVLVLERSNKVGKKILMSGGGRCNFTNTDLEFDNFISINEHFCKSALSRYTAWDFIDLVKKHEIEFEERKHNQLFCIHSAKDIVNMLLKECELNKVEIIKNTEVTSVVDIDNEEKLNQDKYRIEGHEKNNKEEALFKIDCKSLVVATGALSVPTLGGSDFGLSLIHI
;
A
#
# COMPACT_ATOMS: atom_id res chain seq x y z
N MET A 1 5.24 7.00 19.55
CA MET A 1 4.02 6.18 19.33
C MET A 1 4.46 4.76 19.00
N LYS A 2 3.61 3.75 19.28
CA LYS A 2 3.96 2.34 19.03
C LYS A 2 2.84 1.63 18.26
N TYR A 3 3.23 0.84 17.25
CA TYR A 3 2.31 0.05 16.43
C TYR A 3 2.87 -1.35 16.21
N ASP A 4 1.98 -2.32 15.95
CA ASP A 4 2.43 -3.64 15.51
C ASP A 4 3.02 -3.58 14.10
N VAL A 5 2.38 -2.79 13.21
CA VAL A 5 2.80 -2.64 11.81
C VAL A 5 2.77 -1.19 11.39
N VAL A 6 3.85 -0.71 10.78
CA VAL A 6 3.86 0.56 10.05
C VAL A 6 4.04 0.27 8.56
N VAL A 7 3.23 0.94 7.74
CA VAL A 7 3.25 0.83 6.28
C VAL A 7 3.68 2.16 5.69
N LEU A 8 4.73 2.16 4.87
CA LEU A 8 5.19 3.34 4.15
C LEU A 8 4.58 3.37 2.76
N GLY A 9 3.68 4.33 2.53
CA GLY A 9 2.98 4.55 1.27
C GLY A 9 1.54 4.05 1.27
N ALA A 10 0.60 4.94 0.95
CA ALA A 10 -0.83 4.68 0.82
C ALA A 10 -1.27 4.45 -0.65
N GLY A 11 -0.50 3.68 -1.39
CA GLY A 11 -0.88 3.12 -2.69
C GLY A 11 -1.67 1.83 -2.55
N ALA A 12 -1.98 1.15 -3.66
CA ALA A 12 -2.73 -0.11 -3.67
C ALA A 12 -2.09 -1.16 -2.75
N ALA A 13 -0.79 -1.40 -2.91
CA ALA A 13 -0.06 -2.39 -2.12
C ALA A 13 -0.06 -2.06 -0.62
N GLY A 14 0.20 -0.79 -0.27
CA GLY A 14 0.24 -0.36 1.13
C GLY A 14 -1.12 -0.44 1.82
N LEU A 15 -2.19 -0.01 1.15
CA LEU A 15 -3.55 -0.10 1.70
C LEU A 15 -3.99 -1.55 1.88
N MET A 16 -3.75 -2.42 0.90
CA MET A 16 -4.07 -3.86 1.02
C MET A 16 -3.26 -4.54 2.13
N ALA A 17 -1.97 -4.22 2.27
CA ALA A 17 -1.14 -4.73 3.36
C ALA A 17 -1.66 -4.27 4.73
N ALA A 18 -2.04 -2.99 4.84
CA ALA A 18 -2.59 -2.42 6.06
C ALA A 18 -3.93 -3.08 6.45
N ILE A 19 -4.87 -3.22 5.50
CA ILE A 19 -6.15 -3.90 5.69
C ILE A 19 -5.90 -5.34 6.17
N THR A 20 -5.01 -6.07 5.49
CA THR A 20 -4.69 -7.47 5.82
C THR A 20 -4.06 -7.62 7.21
N ALA A 21 -3.17 -6.72 7.61
CA ALA A 21 -2.58 -6.75 8.93
C ALA A 21 -3.61 -6.40 10.01
N ALA A 22 -4.42 -5.37 9.79
CA ALA A 22 -5.43 -4.91 10.74
C ALA A 22 -6.58 -5.92 10.92
N SER A 23 -7.00 -6.64 9.87
CA SER A 23 -7.99 -7.72 9.97
C SER A 23 -7.51 -8.87 10.88
N ARG A 24 -6.20 -9.00 11.07
CA ARG A 24 -5.56 -9.91 12.04
C ARG A 24 -5.37 -9.30 13.43
N LYS A 25 -6.13 -8.24 13.75
CA LYS A 25 -6.12 -7.54 15.05
C LYS A 25 -4.77 -6.90 15.39
N LYS A 26 -4.01 -6.48 14.38
CA LYS A 26 -2.79 -5.70 14.58
C LYS A 26 -3.11 -4.21 14.58
N SER A 27 -2.42 -3.45 15.43
CA SER A 27 -2.43 -1.99 15.34
C SER A 27 -1.60 -1.56 14.14
N VAL A 28 -2.20 -0.80 13.22
CA VAL A 28 -1.59 -0.46 11.93
C VAL A 28 -1.63 1.04 11.68
N LEU A 29 -0.48 1.58 11.32
CA LEU A 29 -0.33 2.95 10.84
C LEU A 29 0.19 2.95 9.40
N VAL A 30 -0.43 3.76 8.55
CA VAL A 30 0.04 4.06 7.19
C VAL A 30 0.58 5.47 7.14
N LEU A 31 1.81 5.65 6.69
CA LEU A 31 2.44 6.95 6.45
C LEU A 31 2.47 7.24 4.96
N GLU A 32 1.83 8.34 4.54
CA GLU A 32 1.77 8.75 3.14
C GLU A 32 2.44 10.11 2.95
N ARG A 33 3.43 10.17 2.06
CA ARG A 33 4.18 11.39 1.76
C ARG A 33 3.31 12.47 1.12
N SER A 34 2.36 12.08 0.31
CA SER A 34 1.52 13.02 -0.41
C SER A 34 0.27 13.43 0.37
N ASN A 35 -0.37 14.49 -0.11
CA ASN A 35 -1.66 14.93 0.42
C ASN A 35 -2.85 14.07 -0.02
N LYS A 36 -2.62 13.12 -0.93
CA LYS A 36 -3.67 12.25 -1.50
C LYS A 36 -3.24 10.79 -1.47
N VAL A 37 -4.15 9.95 -0.99
CA VAL A 37 -4.04 8.50 -1.02
C VAL A 37 -4.31 7.98 -2.44
N GLY A 38 -3.62 6.92 -2.85
CA GLY A 38 -3.92 6.20 -4.08
C GLY A 38 -3.66 6.96 -5.37
N LYS A 39 -2.71 7.89 -5.43
CA LYS A 39 -2.45 8.73 -6.63
C LYS A 39 -2.30 7.91 -7.92
N LYS A 40 -1.55 6.79 -7.89
CA LYS A 40 -1.39 5.93 -9.07
C LYS A 40 -2.69 5.22 -9.46
N ILE A 41 -3.51 4.83 -8.49
CA ILE A 41 -4.85 4.26 -8.74
C ILE A 41 -5.71 5.29 -9.47
N LEU A 42 -5.76 6.53 -8.97
CA LEU A 42 -6.57 7.61 -9.54
C LEU A 42 -6.20 7.95 -11.00
N MET A 43 -4.95 7.72 -11.40
CA MET A 43 -4.45 8.00 -12.75
C MET A 43 -4.53 6.78 -13.67
N SER A 44 -4.67 5.58 -13.11
CA SER A 44 -4.67 4.35 -13.90
C SER A 44 -5.90 4.25 -14.80
N GLY A 45 -5.75 3.61 -15.94
CA GLY A 45 -6.84 3.38 -16.89
C GLY A 45 -7.55 4.64 -17.36
N GLY A 46 -6.85 5.77 -17.47
CA GLY A 46 -7.45 7.05 -17.87
C GLY A 46 -8.46 7.59 -16.84
N GLY A 47 -8.22 7.34 -15.55
CA GLY A 47 -9.10 7.78 -14.45
C GLY A 47 -10.26 6.83 -14.15
N ARG A 48 -10.29 5.64 -14.80
CA ARG A 48 -11.30 4.59 -14.55
C ARG A 48 -10.74 3.34 -13.88
N CYS A 49 -9.50 3.33 -13.51
CA CYS A 49 -8.78 2.24 -12.87
C CYS A 49 -8.92 0.89 -13.59
N ASN A 50 -7.93 0.50 -14.36
CA ASN A 50 -7.77 -0.91 -14.69
C ASN A 50 -7.34 -1.65 -13.42
N PHE A 51 -8.29 -2.25 -12.71
CA PHE A 51 -8.01 -2.79 -11.39
C PHE A 51 -7.58 -4.25 -11.38
N THR A 52 -7.94 -5.02 -12.41
CA THR A 52 -7.45 -6.40 -12.59
C THR A 52 -7.68 -6.91 -14.00
N ASN A 53 -7.27 -8.15 -14.24
CA ASN A 53 -7.48 -8.91 -15.48
C ASN A 53 -8.02 -10.29 -15.11
N THR A 54 -9.02 -10.81 -15.84
CA THR A 54 -9.61 -12.12 -15.59
C THR A 54 -8.79 -13.27 -16.19
N ASP A 55 -7.90 -12.95 -17.15
CA ASP A 55 -6.96 -13.87 -17.77
C ASP A 55 -5.54 -13.60 -17.24
N LEU A 56 -5.33 -13.91 -15.96
CA LEU A 56 -4.08 -13.62 -15.27
C LEU A 56 -3.36 -14.94 -14.95
N GLU A 57 -2.39 -15.27 -15.81
CA GLU A 57 -1.55 -16.45 -15.66
C GLU A 57 -0.15 -16.08 -15.13
N PHE A 58 0.54 -17.02 -14.52
CA PHE A 58 1.89 -16.79 -13.98
C PHE A 58 2.89 -16.38 -15.07
N ASP A 59 2.73 -16.88 -16.28
CA ASP A 59 3.59 -16.59 -17.42
C ASP A 59 3.45 -15.14 -17.94
N ASN A 60 2.42 -14.44 -17.52
CA ASN A 60 2.29 -12.99 -17.79
C ASN A 60 3.29 -12.13 -16.99
N PHE A 61 3.95 -12.71 -15.97
CA PHE A 61 4.90 -12.00 -15.13
C PHE A 61 6.34 -12.33 -15.55
N ILE A 62 6.93 -11.42 -16.32
CA ILE A 62 8.31 -11.57 -16.81
C ILE A 62 9.29 -11.19 -15.69
N SER A 63 10.08 -12.16 -15.23
CA SER A 63 11.07 -11.99 -14.17
C SER A 63 12.22 -12.99 -14.36
N ILE A 64 13.42 -12.64 -13.88
CA ILE A 64 14.57 -13.59 -13.79
C ILE A 64 14.18 -14.81 -12.93
N ASN A 65 13.37 -14.60 -11.88
CA ASN A 65 12.79 -15.67 -11.09
C ASN A 65 11.32 -15.84 -11.48
N GLU A 66 11.04 -16.77 -12.38
CA GLU A 66 9.68 -17.10 -12.85
C GLU A 66 8.72 -17.59 -11.75
N HIS A 67 9.26 -17.99 -10.58
CA HIS A 67 8.45 -18.43 -9.44
C HIS A 67 8.11 -17.31 -8.46
N PHE A 68 8.68 -16.12 -8.63
CA PHE A 68 8.56 -15.01 -7.67
C PHE A 68 7.11 -14.64 -7.34
N CYS A 69 6.25 -14.57 -8.36
CA CYS A 69 4.85 -14.14 -8.19
C CYS A 69 3.90 -15.28 -7.76
N LYS A 70 4.25 -16.56 -7.97
CA LYS A 70 3.34 -17.71 -7.84
C LYS A 70 2.69 -17.79 -6.45
N SER A 71 3.48 -17.68 -5.38
CA SER A 71 2.96 -17.75 -4.02
C SER A 71 2.01 -16.59 -3.67
N ALA A 72 2.29 -15.39 -4.15
CA ALA A 72 1.45 -14.23 -3.90
C ALA A 72 0.11 -14.34 -4.64
N LEU A 73 0.16 -14.63 -5.95
CA LEU A 73 -1.02 -14.72 -6.80
C LEU A 73 -1.92 -15.91 -6.48
N SER A 74 -1.37 -17.03 -5.97
CA SER A 74 -2.18 -18.16 -5.52
C SER A 74 -2.88 -17.92 -4.17
N ARG A 75 -2.38 -16.98 -3.35
CA ARG A 75 -2.98 -16.64 -2.06
C ARG A 75 -3.99 -15.49 -2.12
N TYR A 76 -3.87 -14.64 -3.13
CA TYR A 76 -4.77 -13.54 -3.40
C TYR A 76 -4.89 -13.39 -4.92
N THR A 77 -5.97 -13.90 -5.44
CA THR A 77 -6.22 -14.00 -6.87
C THR A 77 -6.91 -12.74 -7.42
N ALA A 78 -7.00 -12.63 -8.74
CA ALA A 78 -7.82 -11.61 -9.39
C ALA A 78 -9.29 -11.68 -8.93
N TRP A 79 -9.80 -12.89 -8.72
CA TRP A 79 -11.17 -13.13 -8.29
C TRP A 79 -11.44 -12.67 -6.87
N ASP A 80 -10.49 -12.82 -5.94
CA ASP A 80 -10.61 -12.29 -4.57
C ASP A 80 -10.77 -10.76 -4.58
N PHE A 81 -10.04 -10.07 -5.49
CA PHE A 81 -10.18 -8.63 -5.63
C PHE A 81 -11.51 -8.23 -6.31
N ILE A 82 -11.96 -8.99 -7.32
CA ILE A 82 -13.28 -8.80 -7.95
C ILE A 82 -14.39 -8.96 -6.93
N ASP A 83 -14.31 -9.95 -6.06
CA ASP A 83 -15.30 -10.17 -5.00
C ASP A 83 -15.32 -9.02 -3.98
N LEU A 84 -14.16 -8.44 -3.65
CA LEU A 84 -14.08 -7.23 -2.84
C LEU A 84 -14.75 -6.04 -3.54
N VAL A 85 -14.51 -5.85 -4.83
CA VAL A 85 -15.14 -4.79 -5.65
C VAL A 85 -16.67 -4.97 -5.67
N LYS A 86 -17.16 -6.20 -5.87
CA LYS A 86 -18.59 -6.54 -5.83
C LYS A 86 -19.21 -6.32 -4.45
N LYS A 87 -18.50 -6.70 -3.38
CA LYS A 87 -18.94 -6.47 -1.98
C LYS A 87 -19.24 -4.99 -1.71
N HIS A 88 -18.50 -4.10 -2.37
CA HIS A 88 -18.70 -2.65 -2.27
C HIS A 88 -19.62 -2.08 -3.36
N GLU A 89 -20.33 -2.93 -4.11
CA GLU A 89 -21.31 -2.55 -5.13
C GLU A 89 -20.73 -1.60 -6.20
N ILE A 90 -19.42 -1.74 -6.50
CA ILE A 90 -18.74 -0.93 -7.51
C ILE A 90 -19.03 -1.53 -8.89
N GLU A 91 -19.65 -0.72 -9.76
CA GLU A 91 -19.92 -1.12 -11.14
C GLU A 91 -18.64 -1.11 -11.98
N PHE A 92 -18.44 -2.17 -12.74
CA PHE A 92 -17.29 -2.32 -13.61
C PHE A 92 -17.65 -2.99 -14.94
N GLU A 93 -16.82 -2.80 -15.93
CA GLU A 93 -16.94 -3.38 -17.25
C GLU A 93 -15.67 -4.13 -17.66
N GLU A 94 -15.82 -5.17 -18.43
CA GLU A 94 -14.71 -5.83 -19.10
C GLU A 94 -14.41 -5.15 -20.43
N ARG A 95 -13.13 -4.90 -20.70
CA ARG A 95 -12.62 -4.33 -21.95
C ARG A 95 -11.73 -5.34 -22.68
N LYS A 96 -11.10 -4.88 -23.75
CA LYS A 96 -10.17 -5.70 -24.53
C LYS A 96 -9.12 -6.37 -23.62
N HIS A 97 -8.73 -7.58 -23.99
CA HIS A 97 -7.72 -8.38 -23.25
C HIS A 97 -8.11 -8.69 -21.82
N ASN A 98 -9.40 -8.93 -21.56
CA ASN A 98 -9.94 -9.36 -20.27
C ASN A 98 -9.65 -8.39 -19.10
N GLN A 99 -9.41 -7.12 -19.41
CA GLN A 99 -9.13 -6.07 -18.44
C GLN A 99 -10.44 -5.57 -17.81
N LEU A 100 -10.46 -5.40 -16.49
CA LEU A 100 -11.62 -4.87 -15.77
C LEU A 100 -11.38 -3.41 -15.34
N PHE A 101 -12.37 -2.56 -15.66
CA PHE A 101 -12.34 -1.12 -15.38
C PHE A 101 -13.60 -0.71 -14.62
N CYS A 102 -13.46 0.25 -13.69
CA CYS A 102 -14.62 0.93 -13.11
C CYS A 102 -15.39 1.69 -14.19
N ILE A 103 -16.72 1.62 -14.15
CA ILE A 103 -17.58 2.38 -15.09
C ILE A 103 -17.48 3.87 -14.82
N HIS A 104 -17.52 4.28 -13.54
CA HIS A 104 -17.60 5.69 -13.17
C HIS A 104 -16.23 6.32 -12.94
N SER A 105 -15.47 5.85 -11.97
CA SER A 105 -14.23 6.53 -11.57
C SER A 105 -13.25 5.61 -10.86
N ALA A 106 -11.95 5.85 -11.06
CA ALA A 106 -10.89 5.27 -10.24
C ALA A 106 -11.01 5.62 -8.75
N LYS A 107 -11.77 6.67 -8.41
CA LYS A 107 -12.07 7.03 -7.02
C LYS A 107 -12.83 5.93 -6.28
N ASP A 108 -13.62 5.14 -6.99
CA ASP A 108 -14.45 4.09 -6.38
C ASP A 108 -13.53 3.04 -5.72
N ILE A 109 -12.46 2.63 -6.39
CA ILE A 109 -11.45 1.72 -5.82
C ILE A 109 -10.72 2.36 -4.64
N VAL A 110 -10.34 3.64 -4.73
CA VAL A 110 -9.68 4.32 -3.61
C VAL A 110 -10.60 4.42 -2.40
N ASN A 111 -11.87 4.79 -2.61
CA ASN A 111 -12.88 4.90 -1.54
C ASN A 111 -13.16 3.53 -0.90
N MET A 112 -13.24 2.48 -1.70
CA MET A 112 -13.37 1.10 -1.21
C MET A 112 -12.22 0.73 -0.28
N LEU A 113 -10.98 0.94 -0.71
CA LEU A 113 -9.79 0.63 0.11
C LEU A 113 -9.75 1.48 1.39
N LEU A 114 -10.10 2.76 1.32
CA LEU A 114 -10.21 3.62 2.50
C LEU A 114 -11.30 3.15 3.45
N LYS A 115 -12.44 2.70 2.92
CA LYS A 115 -13.54 2.14 3.73
C LYS A 115 -13.13 0.86 4.45
N GLU A 116 -12.40 -0.04 3.77
CA GLU A 116 -11.86 -1.24 4.40
C GLU A 116 -10.80 -0.87 5.47
N CYS A 117 -9.98 0.15 5.25
CA CYS A 117 -9.07 0.67 6.28
C CYS A 117 -9.83 1.19 7.50
N GLU A 118 -10.89 1.98 7.30
CA GLU A 118 -11.74 2.51 8.36
C GLU A 118 -12.39 1.39 9.19
N LEU A 119 -13.00 0.41 8.51
CA LEU A 119 -13.65 -0.74 9.15
C LEU A 119 -12.68 -1.55 10.02
N ASN A 120 -11.42 -1.64 9.61
CA ASN A 120 -10.36 -2.33 10.34
C ASN A 120 -9.56 -1.42 11.28
N LYS A 121 -9.97 -0.14 11.46
CA LYS A 121 -9.31 0.83 12.35
C LYS A 121 -7.85 1.09 11.99
N VAL A 122 -7.52 1.09 10.71
CA VAL A 122 -6.20 1.51 10.21
C VAL A 122 -6.09 3.03 10.33
N GLU A 123 -5.01 3.50 10.95
CA GLU A 123 -4.68 4.91 10.99
C GLU A 123 -3.87 5.32 9.75
N ILE A 124 -4.21 6.44 9.13
CA ILE A 124 -3.52 6.94 7.93
C ILE A 124 -3.15 8.40 8.15
N ILE A 125 -1.85 8.68 8.14
CA ILE A 125 -1.32 10.05 8.22
C ILE A 125 -0.74 10.43 6.86
N LYS A 126 -1.24 11.53 6.30
CA LYS A 126 -0.79 12.09 5.01
C LYS A 126 0.20 13.22 5.24
N ASN A 127 0.83 13.69 4.15
CA ASN A 127 1.84 14.76 4.18
C ASN A 127 3.03 14.43 5.10
N THR A 128 3.39 13.15 5.18
CA THR A 128 4.40 12.63 6.10
C THR A 128 5.63 12.18 5.35
N GLU A 129 6.73 12.85 5.53
CA GLU A 129 8.01 12.48 4.93
C GLU A 129 8.86 11.71 5.95
N VAL A 130 9.11 10.44 5.67
CA VAL A 130 10.02 9.58 6.44
C VAL A 130 11.44 9.88 5.98
N THR A 131 12.31 10.21 6.93
CA THR A 131 13.72 10.55 6.67
C THR A 131 14.67 9.45 7.10
N SER A 132 14.27 8.64 8.08
CA SER A 132 15.11 7.58 8.64
C SER A 132 14.29 6.38 9.07
N VAL A 133 14.86 5.21 8.87
CA VAL A 133 14.40 3.94 9.43
C VAL A 133 15.60 3.25 10.04
N VAL A 134 15.54 2.91 11.31
CA VAL A 134 16.62 2.26 12.05
C VAL A 134 16.11 0.94 12.59
N ASP A 135 16.88 -0.12 12.40
CA ASP A 135 16.70 -1.39 13.11
C ASP A 135 17.16 -1.21 14.56
N ILE A 136 16.23 -1.42 15.50
CA ILE A 136 16.45 -1.28 16.93
C ILE A 136 16.32 -2.62 17.66
N ASP A 137 16.36 -3.72 16.89
CA ASP A 137 16.25 -5.07 17.42
C ASP A 137 17.44 -5.35 18.36
N ASN A 138 17.13 -5.54 19.64
CA ASN A 138 18.08 -6.10 20.59
C ASN A 138 17.77 -7.60 20.68
N GLU A 139 18.66 -8.45 20.22
CA GLU A 139 18.55 -9.90 20.09
C GLU A 139 18.06 -10.63 21.39
N GLU A 140 17.98 -9.95 22.50
CA GLU A 140 17.64 -10.56 23.80
C GLU A 140 16.14 -10.57 24.16
N LYS A 141 15.25 -9.94 23.36
CA LYS A 141 13.82 -9.82 23.77
C LYS A 141 12.84 -10.11 22.62
N LEU A 142 12.30 -11.31 22.63
CA LEU A 142 11.12 -11.68 21.81
C LEU A 142 9.93 -10.71 22.03
N ASN A 143 9.30 -10.25 20.96
CA ASN A 143 8.13 -9.34 20.93
C ASN A 143 8.38 -7.85 21.21
N GLN A 144 9.59 -7.32 21.01
CA GLN A 144 9.84 -5.89 21.09
C GLN A 144 9.69 -5.18 19.73
N ASP A 145 9.64 -3.85 19.82
CA ASP A 145 9.69 -2.99 18.65
C ASP A 145 11.04 -3.20 17.95
N LYS A 146 10.97 -3.48 16.64
CA LYS A 146 12.12 -3.82 15.82
C LYS A 146 12.61 -2.63 15.00
N TYR A 147 11.70 -1.78 14.58
CA TYR A 147 12.02 -0.65 13.72
C TYR A 147 11.61 0.65 14.37
N ARG A 148 12.48 1.65 14.23
CA ARG A 148 12.21 3.05 14.54
C ARG A 148 12.16 3.86 13.28
N ILE A 149 11.07 4.61 13.11
CA ILE A 149 10.80 5.44 11.95
C ILE A 149 10.77 6.89 12.42
N GLU A 150 11.57 7.72 11.79
CA GLU A 150 11.64 9.14 12.07
C GLU A 150 11.36 9.94 10.80
N GLY A 151 10.78 11.11 10.97
CA GLY A 151 10.43 11.97 9.86
C GLY A 151 9.71 13.22 10.33
N HIS A 152 9.08 13.90 9.40
CA HIS A 152 8.32 15.10 9.68
C HIS A 152 6.98 15.09 8.96
N GLU A 153 5.97 15.65 9.60
CA GLU A 153 4.67 15.94 9.03
C GLU A 153 4.66 17.39 8.53
N LYS A 154 4.34 17.55 7.24
CA LYS A 154 4.22 18.87 6.61
C LYS A 154 2.82 19.42 6.83
N ASN A 155 2.62 20.18 7.90
CA ASN A 155 1.44 20.99 8.11
C ASN A 155 1.68 22.40 7.54
N ASN A 156 0.62 23.09 7.09
CA ASN A 156 0.66 24.33 6.31
C ASN A 156 1.57 25.46 6.84
N LYS A 157 2.15 25.36 8.02
CA LYS A 157 3.01 26.39 8.63
C LYS A 157 4.17 25.86 9.49
N GLU A 158 4.16 24.57 9.87
CA GLU A 158 5.18 24.00 10.75
C GLU A 158 5.49 22.56 10.34
N GLU A 159 6.76 22.17 10.41
CA GLU A 159 7.19 20.79 10.30
C GLU A 159 7.22 20.17 11.71
N ALA A 160 6.31 19.24 11.96
CA ALA A 160 6.29 18.51 13.21
C ALA A 160 7.11 17.22 13.08
N LEU A 161 8.17 17.11 13.87
CA LEU A 161 8.97 15.88 13.93
C LEU A 161 8.18 14.77 14.62
N PHE A 162 8.28 13.56 14.07
CA PHE A 162 7.72 12.38 14.71
C PHE A 162 8.75 11.25 14.86
N LYS A 163 8.48 10.40 15.85
CA LYS A 163 9.23 9.19 16.11
C LYS A 163 8.25 8.07 16.45
N ILE A 164 8.29 7.00 15.68
CA ILE A 164 7.37 5.87 15.76
C ILE A 164 8.18 4.59 15.83
N ASP A 165 7.86 3.75 16.80
CA ASP A 165 8.45 2.41 16.92
C ASP A 165 7.41 1.37 16.49
N CYS A 166 7.85 0.31 15.79
CA CYS A 166 6.98 -0.78 15.38
C CYS A 166 7.69 -2.13 15.36
N LYS A 167 6.89 -3.21 15.41
CA LYS A 167 7.39 -4.59 15.32
C LYS A 167 7.68 -5.02 13.90
N SER A 168 6.90 -4.53 12.94
CA SER A 168 7.02 -4.87 11.53
C SER A 168 6.89 -3.63 10.67
N LEU A 169 7.71 -3.55 9.63
CA LEU A 169 7.69 -2.48 8.64
C LEU A 169 7.33 -3.03 7.27
N VAL A 170 6.39 -2.39 6.59
CA VAL A 170 6.05 -2.67 5.19
C VAL A 170 6.47 -1.48 4.34
N VAL A 171 7.38 -1.71 3.41
CA VAL A 171 7.82 -0.68 2.46
C VAL A 171 7.01 -0.82 1.17
N ALA A 172 6.05 0.09 0.98
CA ALA A 172 5.13 0.12 -0.16
C ALA A 172 5.16 1.47 -0.89
N THR A 173 6.32 2.13 -0.91
CA THR A 173 6.53 3.47 -1.47
C THR A 173 6.41 3.52 -3.00
N GLY A 174 6.33 2.36 -3.64
CA GLY A 174 6.27 2.22 -5.10
C GLY A 174 7.63 2.34 -5.75
N ALA A 175 7.65 2.20 -7.08
CA ALA A 175 8.87 2.30 -7.89
C ALA A 175 8.95 3.66 -8.59
N LEU A 176 10.13 3.97 -9.15
CA LEU A 176 10.44 5.22 -9.88
C LEU A 176 9.68 5.38 -11.21
N SER A 177 8.75 4.47 -11.53
CA SER A 177 8.06 4.45 -12.83
C SER A 177 7.37 5.76 -13.23
N VAL A 178 6.85 6.50 -12.24
CA VAL A 178 6.21 7.81 -12.47
C VAL A 178 6.54 8.75 -11.31
N PRO A 179 7.66 9.48 -11.35
CA PRO A 179 8.12 10.35 -10.25
C PRO A 179 7.09 11.39 -9.82
N THR A 180 6.36 11.99 -10.77
CA THR A 180 5.32 13.00 -10.50
C THR A 180 4.13 12.45 -9.68
N LEU A 181 3.95 11.14 -9.63
CA LEU A 181 2.90 10.48 -8.85
C LEU A 181 3.39 9.94 -7.50
N GLY A 182 4.56 10.39 -7.03
CA GLY A 182 5.08 10.05 -5.71
C GLY A 182 5.94 8.78 -5.69
N GLY A 183 6.37 8.26 -6.85
CA GLY A 183 7.41 7.24 -6.91
C GLY A 183 8.72 7.82 -6.36
N SER A 184 9.41 7.10 -5.47
CA SER A 184 10.70 7.51 -4.93
C SER A 184 11.65 6.31 -4.86
N ASP A 185 12.93 6.63 -4.85
CA ASP A 185 14.01 5.66 -4.62
C ASP A 185 14.19 5.29 -3.14
N PHE A 186 13.45 5.94 -2.25
CA PHE A 186 13.55 5.72 -0.81
C PHE A 186 13.42 4.24 -0.42
N GLY A 187 12.47 3.52 -1.01
CA GLY A 187 12.31 2.10 -0.77
C GLY A 187 13.53 1.27 -1.23
N LEU A 188 14.15 1.65 -2.35
CA LEU A 188 15.38 1.01 -2.83
C LEU A 188 16.56 1.35 -1.92
N SER A 189 16.64 2.59 -1.47
CA SER A 189 17.68 3.04 -0.51
C SER A 189 17.59 2.27 0.81
N LEU A 190 16.40 2.00 1.34
CA LEU A 190 16.20 1.19 2.55
C LEU A 190 16.66 -0.26 2.38
N ILE A 191 16.49 -0.84 1.20
CA ILE A 191 16.86 -2.24 0.93
C ILE A 191 18.38 -2.39 0.74
N HIS A 192 19.06 -1.33 0.31
CA HIS A 192 20.51 -1.35 0.09
C HIS A 192 21.34 -0.95 1.33
N ILE A 193 20.69 -0.59 2.42
CA ILE A 193 21.32 -0.40 3.72
C ILE A 193 21.48 -1.76 4.42
#